data_237c91e899b2c96cb7e6ac9a8fb75db4
#
_entry.id   237c91e899b2c96cb7e6ac9a8fb75db4
#
_cell.length_a   1.000
_cell.length_b   1.000
_cell.length_c   1.000
_cell.angle_alpha   90.00
_cell.angle_beta   90.00
_cell.angle_gamma   90.00
#
_symmetry.space_group_name_H-M   'P 1'
#
loop_
_entity.id
_entity.type
_entity.pdbx_description
1 polymer ?
#
loop_
_entity_poly.entity_id
_entity_poly.type
_entity_poly.pdbx_seq_one_letter_code
_entity_poly.pdbx_strand_id
1 'polypeptide(L)'
;LPSPAKVYIQTNFPGEKTSFVAKDDDLAFAEYTVIMMNGTKLEFSHSGALSKISSSDGIPAELIPESIREYVQRHYPGAGFVEFDIDRRTYEVKLTNRMELKFNNNFHLIAVDD
;
A
#
# COMPACT_ATOMS: atom_id res chain seq x y z
N LEU A 1 -16.12 -2.08 8.27
CA LEU A 1 -14.84 -2.70 7.86
C LEU A 1 -14.64 -4.05 8.54
N PRO A 2 -14.08 -5.03 7.84
CA PRO A 2 -13.66 -6.27 8.48
C PRO A 2 -12.63 -6.02 9.59
N SER A 3 -12.62 -6.89 10.60
CA SER A 3 -11.73 -6.72 11.76
C SER A 3 -10.25 -6.56 11.41
N PRO A 4 -9.67 -7.34 10.47
CA PRO A 4 -8.27 -7.16 10.12
C PRO A 4 -7.95 -5.77 9.58
N ALA A 5 -8.87 -5.17 8.81
CA ALA A 5 -8.70 -3.81 8.30
C ALA A 5 -8.71 -2.78 9.43
N LYS A 6 -9.62 -2.94 10.40
CA LYS A 6 -9.67 -2.06 11.58
C LYS A 6 -8.38 -2.14 12.39
N VAL A 7 -7.88 -3.35 12.60
CA VAL A 7 -6.62 -3.56 13.33
C VAL A 7 -5.46 -2.91 12.60
N TYR A 8 -5.40 -3.07 11.28
CA TYR A 8 -4.34 -2.46 10.47
C TYR A 8 -4.31 -0.95 10.64
N ILE A 9 -5.48 -0.30 10.55
CA ILE A 9 -5.58 1.15 10.70
C ILE A 9 -5.18 1.59 12.10
N GLN A 10 -5.67 0.91 13.13
CA GLN A 10 -5.34 1.26 14.51
C GLN A 10 -3.86 1.08 14.82
N THR A 11 -3.23 0.06 14.25
CA THR A 11 -1.82 -0.24 14.49
C THR A 11 -0.90 0.74 13.76
N ASN A 12 -1.22 1.07 12.51
CA ASN A 12 -0.30 1.82 11.64
C ASN A 12 -0.65 3.30 11.52
N PHE A 13 -1.86 3.68 11.89
CA PHE A 13 -2.32 5.07 11.84
C PHE A 13 -3.02 5.45 13.14
N PRO A 14 -2.35 5.27 14.29
CA PRO A 14 -2.98 5.57 15.59
C PRO A 14 -3.29 7.06 15.70
N GLY A 15 -4.49 7.37 16.14
CA GLY A 15 -4.93 8.75 16.29
C GLY A 15 -5.31 9.46 14.99
N GLU A 16 -5.05 8.85 13.84
CA GLU A 16 -5.47 9.43 12.57
C GLU A 16 -6.95 9.15 12.33
N LYS A 17 -7.69 10.17 11.88
CA LYS A 17 -9.11 10.04 11.63
C LYS A 17 -9.36 9.67 10.16
N THR A 18 -10.41 8.88 9.93
CA THR A 18 -10.88 8.60 8.57
C THR A 18 -11.79 9.74 8.12
N SER A 19 -11.65 10.16 6.86
CA SER A 19 -12.56 11.12 6.25
C SER A 19 -13.65 10.44 5.44
N PHE A 20 -13.38 9.22 4.95
CA PHE A 20 -14.29 8.54 4.04
C PHE A 20 -14.04 7.03 4.11
N VAL A 21 -15.14 6.26 4.13
CA VAL A 21 -15.09 4.79 4.04
C VAL A 21 -16.13 4.37 3.02
N ALA A 22 -15.74 3.60 2.02
CA ALA A 22 -16.64 3.08 1.01
C ALA A 22 -16.49 1.57 0.89
N LYS A 23 -17.58 0.92 0.55
CA LYS A 23 -17.62 -0.50 0.27
C LYS A 23 -18.09 -0.67 -1.17
N ASP A 24 -17.32 -1.41 -1.96
CA ASP A 24 -17.65 -1.73 -3.34
C ASP A 24 -18.15 -3.17 -3.41
N ASP A 25 -19.42 -3.35 -3.77
CA ASP A 25 -20.08 -4.65 -3.89
C ASP A 25 -20.30 -5.09 -5.33
N ASP A 26 -19.80 -4.33 -6.30
CA ASP A 26 -20.06 -4.59 -7.73
C ASP A 26 -19.46 -5.89 -8.23
N LEU A 27 -18.46 -6.43 -7.52
CA LEU A 27 -17.80 -7.67 -7.85
C LEU A 27 -18.31 -8.81 -6.97
N ALA A 28 -17.88 -10.02 -7.27
CA ALA A 28 -18.20 -11.19 -6.45
C ALA A 28 -17.70 -11.05 -5.01
N PHE A 29 -16.75 -10.15 -4.77
CA PHE A 29 -16.18 -9.88 -3.47
C PHE A 29 -16.32 -8.38 -3.16
N ALA A 30 -16.73 -8.07 -1.94
CA ALA A 30 -16.73 -6.71 -1.46
C ALA A 30 -15.29 -6.23 -1.28
N GLU A 31 -15.04 -5.00 -1.67
CA GLU A 31 -13.76 -4.32 -1.42
C GLU A 31 -14.03 -3.04 -0.63
N TYR A 32 -13.05 -2.62 0.14
CA TYR A 32 -13.21 -1.45 0.99
C TYR A 32 -12.13 -0.42 0.67
N THR A 33 -12.54 0.83 0.57
CA THR A 33 -11.64 1.97 0.41
C THR A 33 -11.78 2.88 1.63
N VAL A 34 -10.66 3.23 2.22
CA VAL A 34 -10.61 4.14 3.36
C VAL A 34 -9.70 5.30 3.00
N ILE A 35 -10.21 6.53 3.15
CA ILE A 35 -9.40 7.73 2.96
C ILE A 35 -9.22 8.36 4.34
N MET A 36 -7.95 8.54 4.75
CA MET A 36 -7.61 9.17 6.00
C MET A 36 -7.68 10.69 5.86
N MET A 37 -7.77 11.39 6.98
CA MET A 37 -7.82 12.86 6.97
C MET A 37 -6.56 13.49 6.37
N ASN A 38 -5.41 12.80 6.44
CA ASN A 38 -4.16 13.27 5.83
C ASN A 38 -4.06 12.98 4.32
N GLY A 39 -5.11 12.41 3.71
CA GLY A 39 -5.14 12.11 2.29
C GLY A 39 -4.65 10.71 1.92
N THR A 40 -4.13 9.95 2.85
CA THR A 40 -3.70 8.58 2.58
C THR A 40 -4.91 7.72 2.24
N LYS A 41 -4.82 6.96 1.15
CA LYS A 41 -5.87 6.06 0.71
C LYS A 41 -5.44 4.62 0.96
N LEU A 42 -6.31 3.86 1.60
CA LEU A 42 -6.10 2.45 1.89
C LEU A 42 -7.18 1.63 1.20
N GLU A 43 -6.81 0.54 0.57
CA GLU A 43 -7.76 -0.40 -0.01
C GLU A 43 -7.58 -1.78 0.62
N PHE A 44 -8.69 -2.41 0.97
CA PHE A 44 -8.71 -3.72 1.61
C PHE A 44 -9.57 -4.68 0.81
N SER A 45 -9.18 -5.94 0.81
CA SER A 45 -9.99 -7.00 0.22
C SER A 45 -11.23 -7.27 1.06
N HIS A 46 -12.10 -8.13 0.57
CA HIS A 46 -13.32 -8.53 1.27
C HIS A 46 -13.05 -9.15 2.65
N SER A 47 -11.89 -9.74 2.85
CA SER A 47 -11.49 -10.34 4.13
C SER A 47 -10.83 -9.35 5.08
N GLY A 48 -10.58 -8.13 4.62
CA GLY A 48 -9.90 -7.12 5.41
C GLY A 48 -8.39 -7.11 5.26
N ALA A 49 -7.84 -7.86 4.30
CA ALA A 49 -6.42 -7.82 4.01
C ALA A 49 -6.09 -6.57 3.20
N LEU A 50 -4.99 -5.91 3.53
CA LEU A 50 -4.53 -4.74 2.80
C LEU A 50 -4.20 -5.12 1.35
N SER A 51 -4.71 -4.36 0.39
CA SER A 51 -4.39 -4.57 -1.02
C SER A 51 -3.65 -3.39 -1.65
N LYS A 52 -3.83 -2.18 -1.10
CA LYS A 52 -3.15 -1.00 -1.66
C LYS A 52 -3.08 0.12 -0.63
N ILE A 53 -1.95 0.83 -0.66
CA ILE A 53 -1.78 2.10 0.02
C ILE A 53 -1.33 3.12 -1.02
N SER A 54 -1.90 4.32 -1.01
CA SER A 54 -1.41 5.41 -1.83
C SER A 54 -1.44 6.73 -1.06
N SER A 55 -0.41 7.54 -1.26
CA SER A 55 -0.30 8.85 -0.65
C SER A 55 0.62 9.71 -1.48
N SER A 56 0.11 10.84 -1.98
CA SER A 56 0.93 11.78 -2.75
C SER A 56 2.03 12.44 -1.89
N ASP A 57 1.80 12.50 -0.57
CA ASP A 57 2.77 13.06 0.38
C ASP A 57 3.81 12.03 0.85
N GLY A 58 3.69 10.80 0.40
CA GLY A 58 4.60 9.72 0.76
C GLY A 58 4.02 8.75 1.76
N ILE A 59 4.31 7.47 1.54
CA ILE A 59 3.93 6.39 2.45
C ILE A 59 5.05 6.23 3.47
N PRO A 60 4.74 6.12 4.78
CA PRO A 60 5.77 5.82 5.76
C PRO A 60 6.55 4.55 5.37
N ALA A 61 7.87 4.64 5.36
CA ALA A 61 8.71 3.54 4.87
C ALA A 61 8.52 2.25 5.68
N GLU A 62 8.20 2.38 6.97
CA GLU A 62 7.98 1.23 7.83
C GLU A 62 6.77 0.36 7.42
N LEU A 63 5.88 0.87 6.57
CA LEU A 63 4.75 0.10 6.04
C LEU A 63 5.12 -0.74 4.82
N ILE A 64 6.31 -0.53 4.27
CA ILE A 64 6.83 -1.26 3.12
C ILE A 64 7.72 -2.39 3.61
N PRO A 65 7.63 -3.61 3.04
CA PRO A 65 8.51 -4.71 3.44
C PRO A 65 10.00 -4.33 3.38
N GLU A 66 10.77 -4.80 4.35
CA GLU A 66 12.18 -4.45 4.50
C GLU A 66 13.00 -4.74 3.25
N SER A 67 12.78 -5.89 2.63
CA SER A 67 13.53 -6.27 1.42
C SER A 67 13.31 -5.29 0.27
N ILE A 68 12.09 -4.79 0.12
CA ILE A 68 11.77 -3.79 -0.90
C ILE A 68 12.41 -2.46 -0.56
N ARG A 69 12.34 -2.05 0.72
CA ARG A 69 12.97 -0.80 1.18
C ARG A 69 14.47 -0.81 0.94
N GLU A 70 15.12 -1.91 1.24
CA GLU A 70 16.57 -2.06 1.04
C GLU A 70 16.93 -1.99 -0.44
N TYR A 71 16.15 -2.65 -1.29
CA TYR A 71 16.38 -2.58 -2.74
C TYR A 71 16.29 -1.14 -3.24
N VAL A 72 15.24 -0.43 -2.85
CA VAL A 72 15.01 0.95 -3.30
C VAL A 72 16.11 1.88 -2.77
N GLN A 73 16.49 1.74 -1.51
CA GLN A 73 17.55 2.56 -0.92
C GLN A 73 18.88 2.37 -1.65
N ARG A 74 19.15 1.15 -2.08
CA ARG A 74 20.41 0.80 -2.77
C ARG A 74 20.42 1.31 -4.21
N HIS A 75 19.31 1.18 -4.93
CA HIS A 75 19.25 1.47 -6.36
C HIS A 75 18.68 2.85 -6.70
N TYR A 76 17.87 3.41 -5.82
CA TYR A 76 17.23 4.70 -6.01
C TYR A 76 17.32 5.51 -4.71
N PRO A 77 18.55 5.86 -4.29
CA PRO A 77 18.74 6.57 -3.00
C PRO A 77 17.98 7.88 -3.00
N GLY A 78 17.29 8.15 -1.90
CA GLY A 78 16.49 9.35 -1.75
C GLY A 78 15.06 9.24 -2.27
N ALA A 79 14.71 8.19 -2.99
CA ALA A 79 13.34 8.00 -3.45
C ALA A 79 12.45 7.50 -2.31
N GLY A 80 11.23 8.06 -2.21
CA GLY A 80 10.20 7.59 -1.32
C GLY A 80 9.14 6.80 -2.07
N PHE A 81 8.12 6.36 -1.34
CA PHE A 81 7.03 5.53 -1.88
C PHE A 81 5.75 6.35 -1.94
N VAL A 82 5.03 6.29 -3.05
CA VAL A 82 3.72 6.93 -3.20
C VAL A 82 2.59 5.93 -3.44
N GLU A 83 2.90 4.71 -3.87
CA GLU A 83 1.95 3.62 -3.98
C GLU A 83 2.60 2.30 -3.59
N PHE A 84 1.82 1.44 -2.96
CA PHE A 84 2.21 0.08 -2.62
C PHE A 84 1.01 -0.82 -2.86
N ASP A 85 1.13 -1.73 -3.83
CA ASP A 85 0.10 -2.69 -4.20
C ASP A 85 0.53 -4.08 -3.77
N ILE A 86 -0.40 -4.80 -3.16
CA ILE A 86 -0.21 -6.18 -2.74
C ILE A 86 -1.18 -7.06 -3.52
N ASP A 87 -0.63 -7.97 -4.31
CA ASP A 87 -1.39 -9.00 -4.99
C ASP A 87 -0.97 -10.37 -4.45
N ARG A 88 -1.64 -11.42 -4.86
CA ARG A 88 -1.38 -12.78 -4.34
C ARG A 88 0.07 -13.24 -4.48
N ARG A 89 0.73 -12.83 -5.55
CA ARG A 89 2.07 -13.33 -5.91
C ARG A 89 3.07 -12.22 -6.14
N THR A 90 2.63 -10.98 -6.02
CA THR A 90 3.48 -9.85 -6.38
C THR A 90 3.26 -8.68 -5.44
N TYR A 91 4.32 -7.87 -5.33
CA TYR A 91 4.28 -6.57 -4.70
C TYR A 91 4.71 -5.54 -5.72
N GLU A 92 4.01 -4.43 -5.78
CA GLU A 92 4.36 -3.36 -6.71
C GLU A 92 4.47 -2.06 -5.94
N VAL A 93 5.54 -1.29 -6.20
CA VAL A 93 5.72 0.02 -5.58
C VAL A 93 5.90 1.06 -6.66
N LYS A 94 5.33 2.23 -6.41
CA LYS A 94 5.58 3.41 -7.21
C LYS A 94 6.35 4.40 -6.36
N LEU A 95 7.43 4.91 -6.91
CA LEU A 95 8.35 5.79 -6.20
C LEU A 95 8.09 7.26 -6.52
N THR A 96 8.65 8.14 -5.71
CA THR A 96 8.55 9.59 -5.91
C THR A 96 9.22 10.04 -7.20
N ASN A 97 10.17 9.28 -7.74
CA ASN A 97 10.83 9.55 -9.03
C ASN A 97 10.07 8.98 -10.23
N ARG A 98 8.83 8.52 -10.03
CA ARG A 98 7.95 7.94 -11.04
C ARG A 98 8.33 6.53 -11.52
N MET A 99 9.37 5.93 -10.95
CA MET A 99 9.69 4.54 -11.23
C MET A 99 8.66 3.62 -10.60
N GLU A 100 8.32 2.56 -11.31
CA GLU A 100 7.45 1.50 -10.81
C GLU A 100 8.23 0.20 -10.80
N LEU A 101 8.26 -0.46 -9.64
CA LEU A 101 9.01 -1.69 -9.43
C LEU A 101 8.06 -2.79 -9.03
N LYS A 102 8.23 -3.95 -9.63
CA LYS A 102 7.42 -5.13 -9.32
C LYS A 102 8.31 -6.25 -8.80
N PHE A 103 7.90 -6.83 -7.69
CA PHE A 103 8.62 -7.91 -7.02
C PHE A 103 7.73 -9.15 -6.93
N ASN A 104 8.32 -10.33 -6.99
CA ASN A 104 7.57 -11.55 -6.69
C ASN A 104 7.42 -11.70 -5.16
N ASN A 105 6.74 -12.74 -4.71
CA ASN A 105 6.49 -12.95 -3.28
C ASN A 105 7.73 -13.38 -2.50
N ASN A 106 8.85 -13.62 -3.16
CA ASN A 106 10.16 -13.82 -2.54
C ASN A 106 11.00 -12.54 -2.55
N PHE A 107 10.38 -11.41 -2.89
CA PHE A 107 11.00 -10.08 -2.95
C PHE A 107 12.12 -9.95 -3.99
N HIS A 108 12.06 -10.77 -5.05
CA HIS A 108 12.94 -10.60 -6.21
C HIS A 108 12.28 -9.66 -7.21
N LEU A 109 13.07 -8.74 -7.75
CA LEU A 109 12.58 -7.81 -8.76
C LEU A 109 12.28 -8.56 -10.05
N ILE A 110 11.07 -8.37 -10.60
CA ILE A 110 10.65 -9.03 -11.84
C ILE A 110 10.30 -8.05 -12.95
N ALA A 111 10.07 -6.78 -12.63
CA ALA A 111 9.79 -5.78 -13.66
C ALA A 111 10.13 -4.38 -13.15
N VAL A 112 10.55 -3.52 -14.06
CA VAL A 112 10.78 -2.09 -13.82
C VAL A 112 10.12 -1.33 -14.95
N ASP A 113 9.38 -0.27 -14.58
CA ASP A 113 8.73 0.60 -15.55
C ASP A 113 8.95 2.05 -15.11
N ASP A 114 9.02 2.95 -16.09
CA ASP A 114 9.15 4.39 -15.82
C ASP A 114 8.01 5.20 -16.51
#